data_c5d406cdad5396e8d1a0bcc0cedfa89e
#
_entry.id   c5d406cdad5396e8d1a0bcc0cedfa89e
#
_cell.length_a   1.000
_cell.length_b   1.000
_cell.length_c   1.000
_cell.angle_alpha   90.00
_cell.angle_beta   90.00
_cell.angle_gamma   90.00
#
_symmetry.space_group_name_H-M   'P 1'
#
loop_
_entity.id
_entity.type
_entity.pdbx_description
1 polymer ?
#
loop_
_entity_poly.entity_id
_entity_poly.type
_entity_poly.pdbx_seq_one_letter_code
_entity_poly.pdbx_strand_id
1 'polypeptide(L)'
;MRSLVYNIDMGRIKKIVQIIGFAAAFVLCGLGFRYLLVDDTRSYTRLMMHEFYGQQNIDILFAGSSHCYGSLDPSVTDTYFEGITFNAGSSLQAQDASFALIREAVERYQVKHVFLETYYLMMNNDDYREREQFTGTYIVSDYMRPSLNKVRFLLEASSPKYYINSFLPARRNWEKLLHPAEIRELLSKKQTAEYREYQPFDGYRAKGFVANQGGIPDGLLLDTAGFDSIHPESASEDWLKTIRDIIAYCEKKGVELTLFSAPMTMFQTVGLGNYDDYVALLREMVKGTKAEYVDFNLCREEYFDQAPDLFSDAGHMNEAGAETFSHLFGAYFSGQISAEALFYDSMADKIAAHGPDIFGLSYLDSGDGMRKLKIVSSFPEGTLYSVEITDPDGTTRLLKEDSADLYFEIPQEEHGTLRIIADETVTEIGV
;
A
#
# COMPACT_ATOMS: atom_id res chain seq x y z
N MET A 1 24.27 -44.07 -49.06
CA MET A 1 24.16 -42.82 -48.27
C MET A 1 23.49 -41.78 -49.14
N ARG A 2 22.17 -41.53 -48.96
CA ARG A 2 21.46 -40.46 -49.65
C ARG A 2 21.60 -39.20 -48.77
N SER A 3 22.30 -38.18 -49.28
CA SER A 3 22.39 -36.87 -48.64
C SER A 3 21.00 -36.21 -48.69
N LEU A 4 20.36 -36.06 -47.53
CA LEU A 4 19.21 -35.18 -47.35
C LEU A 4 19.73 -33.73 -47.49
N VAL A 5 19.68 -33.21 -48.69
CA VAL A 5 19.85 -31.79 -48.93
C VAL A 5 18.53 -31.13 -48.52
N TYR A 6 18.51 -30.50 -47.33
CA TYR A 6 17.40 -29.60 -46.93
C TYR A 6 17.39 -28.43 -47.92
N ASN A 7 16.46 -28.44 -48.84
CA ASN A 7 16.15 -27.23 -49.65
C ASN A 7 15.54 -26.18 -48.71
N ILE A 8 16.38 -25.31 -48.17
CA ILE A 8 15.95 -24.19 -47.36
C ILE A 8 15.22 -23.23 -48.30
N ASP A 9 13.90 -23.11 -48.10
CA ASP A 9 13.09 -22.16 -48.88
C ASP A 9 13.48 -20.72 -48.55
N MET A 10 14.31 -20.12 -49.40
CA MET A 10 14.81 -18.73 -49.31
C MET A 10 13.65 -17.73 -49.17
N GLY A 11 12.48 -18.01 -49.71
CA GLY A 11 11.29 -17.18 -49.59
C GLY A 11 10.74 -17.17 -48.15
N ARG A 12 10.77 -18.30 -47.47
CA ARG A 12 10.36 -18.41 -46.06
C ARG A 12 11.37 -17.71 -45.14
N ILE A 13 12.67 -17.87 -45.39
CA ILE A 13 13.70 -17.17 -44.60
C ILE A 13 13.54 -15.65 -44.74
N LYS A 14 13.35 -15.12 -45.96
CA LYS A 14 13.13 -13.70 -46.17
C LYS A 14 11.90 -13.19 -45.38
N LYS A 15 10.79 -13.92 -45.40
CA LYS A 15 9.58 -13.55 -44.60
C LYS A 15 9.85 -13.57 -43.10
N ILE A 16 10.56 -14.56 -42.60
CA ILE A 16 10.92 -14.64 -41.18
C ILE A 16 11.79 -13.44 -40.79
N VAL A 17 12.82 -13.11 -41.58
CA VAL A 17 13.69 -11.95 -41.33
C VAL A 17 12.87 -10.65 -41.36
N GLN A 18 11.94 -10.50 -42.29
CA GLN A 18 11.05 -9.33 -42.33
C GLN A 18 10.16 -9.22 -41.08
N ILE A 19 9.59 -10.31 -40.63
CA ILE A 19 8.75 -10.34 -39.40
C ILE A 19 9.61 -9.97 -38.16
N ILE A 20 10.80 -10.56 -38.05
CA ILE A 20 11.72 -10.24 -36.94
C ILE A 20 12.14 -8.79 -37.00
N GLY A 21 12.50 -8.27 -38.21
CA GLY A 21 12.86 -6.86 -38.38
C GLY A 21 11.74 -5.90 -38.03
N PHE A 22 10.50 -6.20 -38.45
CA PHE A 22 9.33 -5.42 -38.06
C PHE A 22 9.08 -5.44 -36.56
N ALA A 23 9.11 -6.64 -35.94
CA ALA A 23 8.93 -6.77 -34.48
C ALA A 23 10.00 -6.00 -33.70
N ALA A 24 11.26 -6.09 -34.13
CA ALA A 24 12.36 -5.34 -33.52
C ALA A 24 12.15 -3.81 -33.64
N ALA A 25 11.78 -3.34 -34.83
CA ALA A 25 11.49 -1.91 -35.06
C ALA A 25 10.30 -1.45 -34.17
N PHE A 26 9.24 -2.24 -34.09
CA PHE A 26 8.08 -1.94 -33.23
C PHE A 26 8.47 -1.82 -31.76
N VAL A 27 9.28 -2.76 -31.25
CA VAL A 27 9.79 -2.72 -29.87
C VAL A 27 10.66 -1.49 -29.64
N LEU A 28 11.59 -1.19 -30.54
CA LEU A 28 12.47 -0.01 -30.43
C LEU A 28 11.67 1.30 -30.44
N CYS A 29 10.67 1.41 -31.31
CA CYS A 29 9.77 2.56 -31.32
C CYS A 29 8.99 2.67 -29.99
N GLY A 30 8.47 1.55 -29.48
CA GLY A 30 7.78 1.51 -28.20
C GLY A 30 8.65 1.97 -27.03
N LEU A 31 9.91 1.52 -26.98
CA LEU A 31 10.89 1.97 -25.99
C LEU A 31 11.22 3.46 -26.14
N GLY A 32 11.37 3.94 -27.38
CA GLY A 32 11.59 5.35 -27.66
C GLY A 32 10.44 6.24 -27.20
N PHE A 33 9.20 5.87 -27.54
CA PHE A 33 8.02 6.59 -27.07
C PHE A 33 7.83 6.50 -25.56
N ARG A 34 8.11 5.36 -24.94
CA ARG A 34 8.13 5.24 -23.48
C ARG A 34 9.11 6.24 -22.87
N TYR A 35 10.35 6.30 -23.36
CA TYR A 35 11.36 7.24 -22.85
C TYR A 35 10.93 8.70 -22.99
N LEU A 36 10.25 9.05 -24.10
CA LEU A 36 9.78 10.40 -24.38
C LEU A 36 8.56 10.83 -23.58
N LEU A 37 7.64 9.90 -23.25
CA LEU A 37 6.31 10.26 -22.79
C LEU A 37 6.04 9.85 -21.33
N VAL A 38 6.70 8.81 -20.82
CA VAL A 38 6.48 8.35 -19.43
C VAL A 38 7.39 9.14 -18.50
N ASP A 39 6.79 9.89 -17.56
CA ASP A 39 7.54 10.54 -16.49
C ASP A 39 7.73 9.53 -15.33
N ASP A 40 8.95 9.07 -15.21
CA ASP A 40 9.43 8.15 -14.20
C ASP A 40 10.60 8.72 -13.39
N THR A 41 10.78 10.05 -13.45
CA THR A 41 11.92 10.73 -12.84
C THR A 41 11.85 10.79 -11.32
N ARG A 42 10.64 10.65 -10.76
CA ARG A 42 10.37 10.60 -9.31
C ARG A 42 9.60 9.33 -8.92
N SER A 43 9.91 8.20 -9.56
CA SER A 43 9.27 6.92 -9.25
C SER A 43 10.13 6.08 -8.30
N TYR A 44 9.67 5.90 -7.07
CA TYR A 44 10.28 4.99 -6.10
C TYR A 44 10.33 3.56 -6.64
N THR A 45 9.27 3.11 -7.31
CA THR A 45 9.21 1.76 -7.89
C THR A 45 10.28 1.55 -8.97
N ARG A 46 10.67 2.60 -9.69
CA ARG A 46 11.80 2.53 -10.62
C ARG A 46 13.11 2.21 -9.88
N LEU A 47 13.37 2.88 -8.76
CA LEU A 47 14.55 2.63 -7.91
C LEU A 47 14.47 1.22 -7.31
N MET A 48 13.35 0.89 -6.70
CA MET A 48 13.10 -0.42 -6.08
C MET A 48 13.34 -1.56 -7.09
N MET A 49 12.74 -1.48 -8.29
CA MET A 49 12.90 -2.53 -9.30
C MET A 49 14.32 -2.58 -9.89
N HIS A 50 15.05 -1.46 -9.95
CA HIS A 50 16.46 -1.46 -10.31
C HIS A 50 17.27 -2.24 -9.29
N GLU A 51 17.10 -1.96 -8.00
CA GLU A 51 17.77 -2.67 -6.91
C GLU A 51 17.33 -4.13 -6.83
N PHE A 52 16.01 -4.42 -6.98
CA PHE A 52 15.48 -5.77 -6.99
C PHE A 52 16.21 -6.65 -8.01
N TYR A 53 16.34 -6.21 -9.24
CA TYR A 53 17.04 -6.96 -10.27
C TYR A 53 18.57 -6.94 -10.13
N GLY A 54 19.11 -6.10 -9.29
CA GLY A 54 20.53 -6.00 -8.95
C GLY A 54 20.96 -6.92 -7.81
N GLN A 55 20.02 -7.46 -7.02
CA GLN A 55 20.33 -8.36 -5.91
C GLN A 55 20.98 -9.64 -6.39
N GLN A 56 21.90 -10.19 -5.59
CA GLN A 56 22.47 -11.52 -5.82
C GLN A 56 21.51 -12.61 -5.34
N ASN A 57 20.83 -12.38 -4.21
CA ASN A 57 19.77 -13.20 -3.66
C ASN A 57 18.78 -12.34 -2.89
N ILE A 58 17.57 -12.86 -2.67
CA ILE A 58 16.55 -12.38 -1.75
C ILE A 58 16.05 -13.62 -1.01
N ASP A 59 16.29 -13.70 0.30
CA ASP A 59 15.84 -14.81 1.13
C ASP A 59 14.43 -14.55 1.67
N ILE A 60 14.13 -13.29 1.98
CA ILE A 60 12.86 -12.85 2.57
C ILE A 60 12.33 -11.67 1.76
N LEU A 61 11.09 -11.81 1.30
CA LEU A 61 10.41 -10.79 0.51
C LEU A 61 9.24 -10.19 1.30
N PHE A 62 9.24 -8.88 1.47
CA PHE A 62 8.05 -8.12 1.84
C PHE A 62 7.34 -7.65 0.58
N ALA A 63 6.03 -7.84 0.48
CA ALA A 63 5.22 -7.40 -0.66
C ALA A 63 3.90 -6.81 -0.16
N GLY A 64 3.43 -5.74 -0.78
CA GLY A 64 2.21 -5.07 -0.37
C GLY A 64 2.12 -3.63 -0.85
N SER A 65 1.27 -2.86 -0.22
CA SER A 65 0.97 -1.47 -0.54
C SER A 65 1.98 -0.48 0.06
N SER A 66 1.57 0.79 0.18
CA SER A 66 2.34 1.81 0.91
C SER A 66 2.53 1.48 2.38
N HIS A 67 1.62 0.71 2.97
CA HIS A 67 1.74 0.21 4.35
C HIS A 67 2.84 -0.85 4.50
N CYS A 68 3.29 -1.47 3.39
CA CYS A 68 4.44 -2.36 3.38
C CYS A 68 5.76 -1.56 3.22
N TYR A 69 5.86 -0.78 2.11
CA TYR A 69 7.14 -0.12 1.82
C TYR A 69 7.49 1.01 2.78
N GLY A 70 6.49 1.62 3.43
CA GLY A 70 6.68 2.69 4.40
C GLY A 70 6.85 2.21 5.84
N SER A 71 6.71 0.91 6.11
CA SER A 71 6.71 0.37 7.48
C SER A 71 7.88 -0.57 7.78
N LEU A 72 8.40 -1.28 6.78
CA LEU A 72 9.44 -2.27 6.97
C LEU A 72 10.74 -1.87 6.29
N ASP A 73 11.74 -1.51 7.10
CA ASP A 73 13.08 -1.20 6.65
C ASP A 73 13.95 -2.48 6.59
N PRO A 74 14.36 -2.92 5.39
CA PRO A 74 15.26 -4.05 5.23
C PRO A 74 16.61 -3.89 5.96
N SER A 75 17.09 -2.67 6.17
CA SER A 75 18.35 -2.46 6.90
C SER A 75 18.23 -2.80 8.39
N VAL A 76 17.04 -2.65 8.95
CA VAL A 76 16.72 -3.07 10.32
C VAL A 76 16.40 -4.56 10.37
N THR A 77 15.52 -5.04 9.50
CA THR A 77 15.06 -6.44 9.52
C THR A 77 16.17 -7.43 9.19
N ASP A 78 17.16 -7.07 8.36
CA ASP A 78 18.35 -7.90 8.11
C ASP A 78 19.15 -8.23 9.40
N THR A 79 18.97 -7.46 10.48
CA THR A 79 19.65 -7.73 11.76
C THR A 79 19.00 -8.85 12.58
N TYR A 80 17.77 -9.22 12.22
CA TYR A 80 16.97 -10.25 12.90
C TYR A 80 16.87 -11.56 12.12
N PHE A 81 16.97 -11.50 10.80
CA PHE A 81 16.78 -12.64 9.93
C PHE A 81 18.11 -13.16 9.38
N GLU A 82 18.19 -14.49 9.22
CA GLU A 82 19.29 -15.09 8.47
C GLU A 82 19.04 -14.97 6.96
N GLY A 83 19.69 -14.00 6.33
CA GLY A 83 19.58 -13.78 4.89
C GLY A 83 19.26 -12.31 4.53
N ILE A 84 18.98 -12.10 3.26
CA ILE A 84 18.73 -10.78 2.69
C ILE A 84 17.23 -10.55 2.64
N THR A 85 16.76 -9.51 3.35
CA THR A 85 15.39 -9.02 3.21
C THR A 85 15.29 -7.99 2.08
N PHE A 86 14.14 -7.93 1.42
CA PHE A 86 13.84 -6.95 0.37
C PHE A 86 12.37 -6.54 0.42
N ASN A 87 12.12 -5.24 0.34
CA ASN A 87 10.78 -4.68 0.32
C ASN A 87 10.35 -4.38 -1.12
N ALA A 88 9.40 -5.14 -1.63
CA ALA A 88 8.83 -5.00 -2.97
C ALA A 88 7.44 -4.36 -2.93
N GLY A 89 7.14 -3.58 -1.90
CA GLY A 89 5.91 -2.79 -1.81
C GLY A 89 5.93 -1.56 -2.73
N SER A 90 4.75 -1.08 -3.12
CA SER A 90 4.59 0.18 -3.85
C SER A 90 3.24 0.85 -3.57
N SER A 91 3.11 2.13 -3.93
CA SER A 91 1.87 2.89 -3.68
C SER A 91 0.66 2.22 -4.33
N LEU A 92 -0.42 2.04 -3.55
CA LEU A 92 -1.67 1.43 -3.99
C LEU A 92 -1.48 0.07 -4.67
N GLN A 93 -0.43 -0.67 -4.33
CA GLN A 93 -0.14 -1.97 -4.95
C GLN A 93 -1.26 -2.95 -4.69
N ALA A 94 -1.94 -3.35 -5.76
CA ALA A 94 -2.98 -4.37 -5.69
C ALA A 94 -2.38 -5.76 -5.44
N GLN A 95 -3.17 -6.69 -4.90
CA GLN A 95 -2.67 -8.03 -4.55
C GLN A 95 -2.21 -8.84 -5.77
N ASP A 96 -2.75 -8.60 -6.95
CA ASP A 96 -2.29 -9.23 -8.20
C ASP A 96 -0.90 -8.69 -8.63
N ALA A 97 -0.61 -7.42 -8.37
CA ALA A 97 0.73 -6.85 -8.57
C ALA A 97 1.73 -7.42 -7.55
N SER A 98 1.32 -7.55 -6.28
CA SER A 98 2.10 -8.25 -5.26
C SER A 98 2.37 -9.71 -5.67
N PHE A 99 1.36 -10.43 -6.20
CA PHE A 99 1.53 -11.78 -6.71
C PHE A 99 2.51 -11.87 -7.88
N ALA A 100 2.48 -10.89 -8.79
CA ALA A 100 3.44 -10.84 -9.90
C ALA A 100 4.88 -10.68 -9.39
N LEU A 101 5.11 -9.83 -8.38
CA LEU A 101 6.43 -9.64 -7.76
C LEU A 101 6.86 -10.86 -6.96
N ILE A 102 5.96 -11.51 -6.22
CA ILE A 102 6.25 -12.77 -5.51
C ILE A 102 6.70 -13.85 -6.52
N ARG A 103 5.96 -14.01 -7.65
CA ARG A 103 6.37 -14.96 -8.71
C ARG A 103 7.75 -14.61 -9.28
N GLU A 104 7.99 -13.31 -9.55
CA GLU A 104 9.28 -12.83 -10.08
C GLU A 104 10.43 -13.13 -9.10
N ALA A 105 10.22 -12.89 -7.81
CA ALA A 105 11.20 -13.15 -6.77
C ALA A 105 11.49 -14.65 -6.60
N VAL A 106 10.44 -15.46 -6.44
CA VAL A 106 10.55 -16.93 -6.22
C VAL A 106 11.16 -17.65 -7.43
N GLU A 107 10.91 -17.15 -8.65
CA GLU A 107 11.50 -17.74 -9.86
C GLU A 107 12.97 -17.33 -10.07
N ARG A 108 13.38 -16.20 -9.49
CA ARG A 108 14.71 -15.61 -9.71
C ARG A 108 15.67 -15.86 -8.57
N TYR A 109 15.18 -15.89 -7.33
CA TYR A 109 15.94 -15.94 -6.10
C TYR A 109 15.57 -17.16 -5.25
N GLN A 110 16.35 -17.42 -4.21
CA GLN A 110 16.10 -18.51 -3.26
C GLN A 110 15.21 -18.03 -2.10
N VAL A 111 14.05 -17.46 -2.44
CA VAL A 111 13.12 -16.93 -1.43
C VAL A 111 12.63 -18.06 -0.55
N LYS A 112 12.82 -17.90 0.77
CA LYS A 112 12.40 -18.84 1.81
C LYS A 112 11.08 -18.43 2.42
N HIS A 113 10.89 -17.12 2.63
CA HIS A 113 9.70 -16.56 3.26
C HIS A 113 9.19 -15.33 2.51
N VAL A 114 7.89 -15.26 2.33
CA VAL A 114 7.16 -14.10 1.82
C VAL A 114 6.28 -13.56 2.93
N PHE A 115 6.42 -12.28 3.23
CA PHE A 115 5.50 -11.53 4.05
C PHE A 115 4.63 -10.67 3.13
N LEU A 116 3.32 -10.98 3.09
CA LEU A 116 2.36 -10.26 2.26
C LEU A 116 1.53 -9.32 3.14
N GLU A 117 1.76 -8.03 2.99
CA GLU A 117 0.93 -7.03 3.64
C GLU A 117 -0.48 -7.03 3.05
N THR A 118 -1.47 -7.00 3.93
CA THR A 118 -2.88 -6.93 3.60
C THR A 118 -3.46 -5.64 4.16
N TYR A 119 -3.90 -4.76 3.26
CA TYR A 119 -4.54 -3.51 3.64
C TYR A 119 -6.05 -3.58 3.36
N TYR A 120 -6.84 -3.29 4.37
CA TYR A 120 -8.29 -3.49 4.32
C TYR A 120 -8.98 -2.69 3.19
N LEU A 121 -8.49 -1.48 2.85
CA LEU A 121 -9.06 -0.68 1.75
C LEU A 121 -8.98 -1.38 0.39
N MET A 122 -8.07 -2.32 0.22
CA MET A 122 -7.89 -3.03 -1.05
C MET A 122 -8.89 -4.18 -1.23
N MET A 123 -9.55 -4.64 -0.15
CA MET A 123 -10.43 -5.81 -0.23
C MET A 123 -11.75 -5.55 -0.99
N ASN A 124 -12.25 -4.31 -1.00
CA ASN A 124 -13.49 -3.93 -1.68
C ASN A 124 -13.28 -3.29 -3.06
N ASN A 125 -12.05 -3.35 -3.60
CA ASN A 125 -11.72 -2.67 -4.85
C ASN A 125 -11.93 -3.59 -6.07
N ASP A 126 -13.19 -3.78 -6.49
CA ASP A 126 -13.58 -4.67 -7.60
C ASP A 126 -13.29 -4.11 -8.99
N ASP A 127 -13.29 -2.80 -9.15
CA ASP A 127 -13.33 -2.16 -10.47
C ASP A 127 -11.97 -1.74 -11.02
N TYR A 128 -10.86 -2.04 -10.32
CA TYR A 128 -9.53 -1.58 -10.77
C TYR A 128 -9.13 -2.15 -12.15
N ARG A 129 -9.60 -3.34 -12.52
CA ARG A 129 -9.38 -3.94 -13.84
C ARG A 129 -10.11 -3.22 -14.96
N GLU A 130 -11.20 -2.52 -14.64
CA GLU A 130 -12.01 -1.76 -15.55
C GLU A 130 -11.55 -0.32 -15.72
N ARG A 131 -10.57 0.13 -14.94
CA ARG A 131 -10.00 1.48 -15.01
C ARG A 131 -8.95 1.56 -16.11
N GLU A 132 -8.99 2.61 -16.93
CA GLU A 132 -8.02 2.84 -18.00
C GLU A 132 -6.62 3.08 -17.47
N GLN A 133 -6.51 3.72 -16.31
CA GLN A 133 -5.24 4.06 -15.65
C GLN A 133 -5.32 3.68 -14.17
N PHE A 134 -4.97 2.44 -13.86
CA PHE A 134 -4.88 2.01 -12.46
C PHE A 134 -3.43 2.02 -12.00
N THR A 135 -3.10 2.95 -11.11
CA THR A 135 -1.75 3.17 -10.60
C THR A 135 -1.16 1.92 -9.96
N GLY A 136 -1.93 1.21 -9.13
CA GLY A 136 -1.47 0.01 -8.40
C GLY A 136 -1.00 -1.15 -9.29
N THR A 137 -1.45 -1.20 -10.56
CA THR A 137 -0.97 -2.17 -11.56
C THR A 137 0.23 -1.64 -12.33
N TYR A 138 0.11 -0.43 -12.87
CA TYR A 138 1.11 0.11 -13.79
C TYR A 138 2.37 0.55 -13.08
N ILE A 139 2.28 1.00 -11.82
CA ILE A 139 3.43 1.39 -11.01
C ILE A 139 4.46 0.25 -10.87
N VAL A 140 4.00 -1.00 -10.87
CA VAL A 140 4.84 -2.20 -10.83
C VAL A 140 5.18 -2.66 -12.25
N SER A 141 4.15 -2.90 -13.07
CA SER A 141 4.33 -3.53 -14.38
C SER A 141 5.24 -2.74 -15.32
N ASP A 142 5.25 -1.41 -15.22
CA ASP A 142 6.07 -0.57 -16.08
C ASP A 142 7.58 -0.80 -15.87
N TYR A 143 7.99 -1.26 -14.68
CA TYR A 143 9.40 -1.50 -14.34
C TYR A 143 9.78 -2.99 -14.31
N MET A 144 8.83 -3.90 -14.39
CA MET A 144 9.13 -5.34 -14.55
C MET A 144 9.87 -5.59 -15.87
N ARG A 145 10.87 -6.47 -15.84
CA ARG A 145 11.54 -6.93 -17.07
C ARG A 145 10.58 -7.71 -17.96
N PRO A 146 10.76 -7.68 -19.29
CA PRO A 146 9.97 -8.53 -20.20
C PRO A 146 10.09 -10.00 -19.82
N SER A 147 8.97 -10.64 -19.47
CA SER A 147 8.90 -12.04 -19.04
C SER A 147 7.50 -12.59 -19.28
N LEU A 148 7.35 -13.93 -19.26
CA LEU A 148 6.03 -14.56 -19.29
C LEU A 148 5.20 -14.20 -18.05
N ASN A 149 5.85 -14.02 -16.90
CA ASN A 149 5.20 -13.57 -15.68
C ASN A 149 4.59 -12.16 -15.86
N LYS A 150 5.32 -11.21 -16.45
CA LYS A 150 4.79 -9.90 -16.76
C LYS A 150 3.61 -9.95 -17.73
N VAL A 151 3.71 -10.75 -18.79
CA VAL A 151 2.61 -10.92 -19.75
C VAL A 151 1.37 -11.47 -19.06
N ARG A 152 1.54 -12.52 -18.24
CA ARG A 152 0.47 -13.12 -17.46
C ARG A 152 -0.19 -12.10 -16.55
N PHE A 153 0.63 -11.35 -15.80
CA PHE A 153 0.15 -10.30 -14.89
C PHE A 153 -0.72 -9.27 -15.62
N LEU A 154 -0.23 -8.73 -16.75
CA LEU A 154 -0.96 -7.71 -17.50
C LEU A 154 -2.28 -8.22 -18.08
N LEU A 155 -2.35 -9.52 -18.46
CA LEU A 155 -3.58 -10.13 -18.95
C LEU A 155 -4.58 -10.39 -17.80
N GLU A 156 -4.10 -10.75 -16.61
CA GLU A 156 -4.91 -10.99 -15.41
C GLU A 156 -5.41 -9.68 -14.76
N ALA A 157 -4.56 -8.65 -14.74
CA ALA A 157 -4.82 -7.38 -14.07
C ALA A 157 -5.62 -6.36 -14.91
N SER A 158 -5.85 -6.62 -16.19
CA SER A 158 -6.50 -5.66 -17.08
C SER A 158 -7.64 -6.33 -17.86
N SER A 159 -8.71 -5.58 -18.09
CA SER A 159 -9.75 -5.95 -19.03
C SER A 159 -9.23 -5.90 -20.49
N PRO A 160 -9.70 -6.77 -21.40
CA PRO A 160 -9.25 -6.80 -22.80
C PRO A 160 -9.29 -5.46 -23.53
N LYS A 161 -10.24 -4.61 -23.19
CA LYS A 161 -10.36 -3.25 -23.78
C LYS A 161 -9.16 -2.35 -23.46
N TYR A 162 -8.41 -2.65 -22.38
CA TYR A 162 -7.27 -1.86 -21.93
C TYR A 162 -5.91 -2.52 -22.19
N TYR A 163 -5.85 -3.69 -22.85
CA TYR A 163 -4.57 -4.37 -23.11
C TYR A 163 -3.54 -3.48 -23.82
N ILE A 164 -3.98 -2.63 -24.77
CA ILE A 164 -3.07 -1.72 -25.45
C ILE A 164 -2.42 -0.77 -24.46
N ASN A 165 -3.17 -0.22 -23.51
CA ASN A 165 -2.66 0.67 -22.47
C ASN A 165 -1.72 -0.07 -21.51
N SER A 166 -2.03 -1.32 -21.16
CA SER A 166 -1.24 -2.15 -20.26
C SER A 166 0.12 -2.53 -20.85
N PHE A 167 0.14 -2.93 -22.13
CA PHE A 167 1.38 -3.33 -22.81
C PHE A 167 2.21 -2.17 -23.35
N LEU A 168 1.59 -1.01 -23.60
CA LEU A 168 2.24 0.17 -24.18
C LEU A 168 2.11 1.38 -23.25
N PRO A 169 3.01 1.56 -22.27
CA PRO A 169 2.97 2.69 -21.34
C PRO A 169 2.88 4.07 -22.02
N ALA A 170 3.53 4.22 -23.17
CA ALA A 170 3.45 5.44 -23.98
C ALA A 170 2.03 5.79 -24.42
N ARG A 171 1.15 4.78 -24.60
CA ARG A 171 -0.24 5.01 -25.01
C ARG A 171 -1.05 5.73 -23.92
N ARG A 172 -0.76 5.48 -22.66
CA ARG A 172 -1.40 6.18 -21.53
C ARG A 172 -0.97 7.64 -21.40
N ASN A 173 0.16 8.00 -22.00
CA ASN A 173 0.78 9.33 -21.92
C ASN A 173 0.84 10.05 -23.29
N TRP A 174 0.04 9.61 -24.27
CA TRP A 174 0.12 10.13 -25.64
C TRP A 174 -0.21 11.62 -25.73
N GLU A 175 -1.04 12.15 -24.83
CA GLU A 175 -1.43 13.57 -24.79
C GLU A 175 -0.22 14.50 -24.61
N LYS A 176 0.86 14.03 -24.00
CA LYS A 176 2.11 14.80 -23.89
C LYS A 176 2.71 15.19 -25.25
N LEU A 177 2.36 14.48 -26.34
CA LEU A 177 2.75 14.90 -27.70
C LEU A 177 2.16 16.26 -28.08
N LEU A 178 1.08 16.69 -27.46
CA LEU A 178 0.48 17.99 -27.65
C LEU A 178 1.18 19.10 -26.83
N HIS A 179 2.08 18.71 -25.91
CA HIS A 179 2.80 19.59 -25.00
C HIS A 179 4.33 19.45 -25.13
N PRO A 180 4.95 19.94 -26.23
CA PRO A 180 6.39 19.76 -26.50
C PRO A 180 7.30 20.36 -25.42
N ALA A 181 6.82 21.34 -24.64
CA ALA A 181 7.57 21.93 -23.54
C ALA A 181 7.76 20.91 -22.39
N GLU A 182 6.70 20.17 -22.04
CA GLU A 182 6.75 19.13 -21.00
C GLU A 182 7.70 17.99 -21.41
N ILE A 183 7.68 17.60 -22.69
CA ILE A 183 8.63 16.59 -23.21
C ILE A 183 10.07 17.07 -23.07
N ARG A 184 10.37 18.33 -23.39
CA ARG A 184 11.73 18.89 -23.25
C ARG A 184 12.18 18.91 -21.79
N GLU A 185 11.28 19.32 -20.88
CA GLU A 185 11.56 19.31 -19.45
C GLU A 185 11.84 17.89 -18.95
N LEU A 186 10.97 16.92 -19.30
CA LEU A 186 11.12 15.52 -18.97
C LEU A 186 12.46 14.95 -19.46
N LEU A 187 12.82 15.24 -20.71
CA LEU A 187 14.11 14.81 -21.27
C LEU A 187 15.30 15.45 -20.54
N SER A 188 15.17 16.71 -20.12
CA SER A 188 16.20 17.39 -19.31
C SER A 188 16.38 16.67 -17.95
N LYS A 189 15.30 16.36 -17.25
CA LYS A 189 15.34 15.58 -15.99
C LYS A 189 15.99 14.20 -16.19
N LYS A 190 15.66 13.49 -17.28
CA LYS A 190 16.25 12.18 -17.61
C LYS A 190 17.72 12.22 -18.01
N GLN A 191 18.27 13.40 -18.29
CA GLN A 191 19.71 13.55 -18.56
C GLN A 191 20.55 13.82 -17.32
N THR A 192 19.94 14.10 -16.17
CA THR A 192 20.65 14.32 -14.91
C THR A 192 21.38 13.06 -14.44
N ALA A 193 22.45 13.23 -13.64
CA ALA A 193 23.13 12.11 -12.99
C ALA A 193 22.20 11.38 -12.03
N GLU A 194 21.37 12.12 -11.30
CA GLU A 194 20.36 11.58 -10.39
C GLU A 194 19.48 10.52 -11.06
N TYR A 195 18.92 10.83 -12.22
CA TYR A 195 18.11 9.88 -12.97
C TYR A 195 18.93 8.72 -13.56
N ARG A 196 20.06 8.99 -14.21
CA ARG A 196 20.85 7.97 -14.93
C ARG A 196 21.49 6.94 -14.01
N GLU A 197 21.93 7.39 -12.83
CA GLU A 197 22.65 6.58 -11.85
C GLU A 197 21.71 6.01 -10.78
N TYR A 198 20.39 6.18 -10.93
CA TYR A 198 19.39 5.71 -9.95
C TYR A 198 19.66 6.24 -8.55
N GLN A 199 20.07 7.51 -8.43
CA GLN A 199 20.32 8.09 -7.11
C GLN A 199 19.01 8.16 -6.30
N PRO A 200 19.05 7.81 -5.02
CA PRO A 200 17.90 7.95 -4.13
C PRO A 200 17.41 9.41 -4.06
N PHE A 201 16.12 9.59 -3.90
CA PHE A 201 15.50 10.90 -3.74
C PHE A 201 14.39 10.83 -2.68
N ASP A 202 14.07 12.00 -2.11
CA ASP A 202 13.08 12.17 -1.04
C ASP A 202 13.28 11.10 0.08
N GLY A 203 12.25 10.38 0.49
CA GLY A 203 12.32 9.37 1.54
C GLY A 203 12.92 8.02 1.14
N TYR A 204 13.26 7.77 -0.13
CA TYR A 204 13.81 6.47 -0.54
C TYR A 204 15.17 6.20 0.11
N ARG A 205 15.31 5.04 0.76
CA ARG A 205 16.56 4.62 1.43
C ARG A 205 17.28 3.57 0.60
N ALA A 206 16.88 2.32 0.72
CA ALA A 206 17.42 1.19 -0.01
C ALA A 206 16.46 0.00 0.01
N LYS A 207 16.68 -0.97 -0.89
CA LYS A 207 15.92 -2.23 -0.94
C LYS A 207 14.41 -2.06 -0.90
N GLY A 208 13.91 -0.97 -1.51
CA GLY A 208 12.50 -0.67 -1.63
C GLY A 208 11.86 0.07 -0.45
N PHE A 209 12.56 0.30 0.65
CA PHE A 209 12.05 1.07 1.77
C PHE A 209 11.99 2.57 1.46
N VAL A 210 10.86 3.19 1.79
CA VAL A 210 10.64 4.64 1.68
C VAL A 210 10.22 5.18 3.03
N ALA A 211 11.08 5.96 3.66
CA ALA A 211 10.77 6.65 4.91
C ALA A 211 9.81 7.81 4.64
N ASN A 212 8.61 7.75 5.22
CA ASN A 212 7.67 8.86 5.17
C ASN A 212 8.18 9.99 6.07
N GLN A 213 8.17 11.20 5.52
CA GLN A 213 8.59 12.40 6.26
C GLN A 213 7.37 13.07 6.90
N GLY A 214 7.61 13.77 8.01
CA GLY A 214 6.57 14.53 8.70
C GLY A 214 5.93 13.77 9.85
N GLY A 215 4.87 14.34 10.38
CA GLY A 215 4.07 13.83 11.48
C GLY A 215 2.67 14.43 11.41
N ILE A 216 1.76 13.89 12.19
CA ILE A 216 0.40 14.41 12.32
C ILE A 216 0.48 15.69 13.15
N PRO A 217 0.07 16.84 12.60
CA PRO A 217 0.10 18.11 13.33
C PRO A 217 -0.76 18.03 14.59
N ASP A 218 -0.22 18.56 15.70
CA ASP A 218 -0.93 18.68 16.99
C ASP A 218 -1.46 17.36 17.60
N GLY A 219 -1.03 16.21 17.07
CA GLY A 219 -1.39 14.88 17.60
C GLY A 219 -2.85 14.46 17.37
N LEU A 220 -3.62 15.21 16.60
CA LEU A 220 -5.03 14.98 16.42
C LEU A 220 -5.41 14.80 14.95
N LEU A 221 -6.24 13.80 14.71
CA LEU A 221 -6.62 13.39 13.37
C LEU A 221 -7.94 14.01 12.98
N LEU A 222 -7.86 14.91 11.99
CA LEU A 222 -8.98 15.30 11.16
C LEU A 222 -8.74 14.70 9.78
N ASP A 223 -9.38 13.59 9.47
CA ASP A 223 -9.17 12.88 8.21
C ASP A 223 -10.49 12.45 7.58
N THR A 224 -10.49 12.40 6.25
CA THR A 224 -11.58 11.87 5.42
C THR A 224 -11.45 10.36 5.22
N ALA A 225 -10.98 9.64 6.22
CA ALA A 225 -10.88 8.19 6.12
C ALA A 225 -12.26 7.62 5.79
N GLY A 226 -12.37 6.93 4.68
CA GLY A 226 -13.61 6.35 4.17
C GLY A 226 -14.10 5.18 5.03
N PHE A 227 -14.30 5.43 6.32
CA PHE A 227 -14.68 4.41 7.30
C PHE A 227 -15.97 3.68 6.96
N ASP A 228 -16.90 4.36 6.28
CA ASP A 228 -18.20 3.76 5.93
C ASP A 228 -18.17 2.94 4.63
N SER A 229 -17.00 2.79 3.99
CA SER A 229 -16.88 2.08 2.69
C SER A 229 -16.31 0.67 2.79
N ILE A 230 -16.00 0.19 4.00
CA ILE A 230 -15.27 -1.07 4.18
C ILE A 230 -16.14 -2.08 4.89
N HIS A 231 -16.54 -3.08 4.11
CA HIS A 231 -17.40 -4.16 4.56
C HIS A 231 -16.74 -5.50 4.24
N PRO A 232 -16.15 -6.21 5.23
CA PRO A 232 -15.52 -7.51 5.02
C PRO A 232 -16.45 -8.54 4.38
N GLU A 233 -17.76 -8.47 4.68
CA GLU A 233 -18.79 -9.33 4.08
C GLU A 233 -18.98 -9.10 2.57
N SER A 234 -18.54 -7.96 2.04
CA SER A 234 -18.57 -7.62 0.62
C SER A 234 -17.17 -7.57 -0.01
N ALA A 235 -16.21 -8.30 0.59
CA ALA A 235 -14.87 -8.39 0.02
C ALA A 235 -14.90 -8.89 -1.42
N SER A 236 -14.12 -8.25 -2.28
CA SER A 236 -14.02 -8.58 -3.70
C SER A 236 -13.64 -10.03 -3.94
N GLU A 237 -14.41 -10.73 -4.78
CA GLU A 237 -14.05 -12.09 -5.19
C GLU A 237 -12.69 -12.16 -5.90
N ASP A 238 -12.30 -11.12 -6.63
CA ASP A 238 -10.99 -11.03 -7.26
C ASP A 238 -9.86 -10.89 -6.22
N TRP A 239 -10.09 -10.10 -5.18
CA TRP A 239 -9.15 -9.96 -4.07
C TRP A 239 -9.00 -11.28 -3.30
N LEU A 240 -10.12 -11.89 -2.88
CA LEU A 240 -10.14 -13.17 -2.19
C LEU A 240 -9.47 -14.27 -3.00
N LYS A 241 -9.78 -14.36 -4.29
CA LYS A 241 -9.17 -15.31 -5.21
C LYS A 241 -7.66 -15.11 -5.32
N THR A 242 -7.22 -13.86 -5.44
CA THR A 242 -5.79 -13.56 -5.61
C THR A 242 -5.00 -14.00 -4.38
N ILE A 243 -5.51 -13.76 -3.17
CA ILE A 243 -4.85 -14.22 -1.93
C ILE A 243 -4.79 -15.75 -1.89
N ARG A 244 -5.91 -16.45 -2.20
CA ARG A 244 -5.91 -17.92 -2.29
C ARG A 244 -4.89 -18.44 -3.30
N ASP A 245 -4.77 -17.79 -4.45
CA ASP A 245 -3.80 -18.14 -5.48
C ASP A 245 -2.35 -17.93 -5.01
N ILE A 246 -2.08 -16.88 -4.23
CA ILE A 246 -0.77 -16.62 -3.60
C ILE A 246 -0.44 -17.73 -2.59
N ILE A 247 -1.37 -18.06 -1.69
CA ILE A 247 -1.23 -19.15 -0.71
C ILE A 247 -0.87 -20.46 -1.42
N ALA A 248 -1.69 -20.86 -2.39
CA ALA A 248 -1.48 -22.09 -3.15
C ALA A 248 -0.14 -22.10 -3.92
N TYR A 249 0.27 -20.95 -4.44
CA TYR A 249 1.54 -20.82 -5.15
C TYR A 249 2.73 -20.98 -4.21
N CYS A 250 2.73 -20.31 -3.06
CA CYS A 250 3.80 -20.41 -2.06
C CYS A 250 3.90 -21.84 -1.51
N GLU A 251 2.77 -22.48 -1.16
CA GLU A 251 2.75 -23.88 -0.73
C GLU A 251 3.36 -24.81 -1.79
N LYS A 252 2.94 -24.66 -3.06
CA LYS A 252 3.48 -25.46 -4.18
C LYS A 252 4.97 -25.27 -4.38
N LYS A 253 5.49 -24.08 -4.11
CA LYS A 253 6.92 -23.75 -4.25
C LYS A 253 7.75 -24.11 -3.02
N GLY A 254 7.10 -24.45 -1.89
CA GLY A 254 7.76 -24.69 -0.61
C GLY A 254 8.32 -23.43 0.02
N VAL A 255 7.68 -22.28 -0.25
CA VAL A 255 8.01 -20.98 0.32
C VAL A 255 7.04 -20.72 1.47
N GLU A 256 7.55 -20.29 2.61
CA GLU A 256 6.73 -19.86 3.74
C GLU A 256 5.99 -18.58 3.38
N LEU A 257 4.73 -18.46 3.81
CA LEU A 257 3.90 -17.27 3.58
C LEU A 257 3.27 -16.82 4.89
N THR A 258 3.49 -15.57 5.25
CA THR A 258 2.75 -14.89 6.31
C THR A 258 2.03 -13.70 5.72
N LEU A 259 0.71 -13.67 5.86
CA LEU A 259 -0.09 -12.46 5.65
C LEU A 259 0.07 -11.60 6.90
N PHE A 260 0.22 -10.28 6.73
CA PHE A 260 0.28 -9.38 7.88
C PHE A 260 -0.42 -8.06 7.62
N SER A 261 -0.95 -7.44 8.69
CA SER A 261 -1.42 -6.06 8.68
C SER A 261 -0.44 -5.19 9.46
N ALA A 262 0.09 -4.15 8.82
CA ALA A 262 0.96 -3.18 9.48
C ALA A 262 0.14 -2.30 10.45
N PRO A 263 0.73 -1.82 11.56
CA PRO A 263 0.05 -0.90 12.46
C PRO A 263 -0.43 0.38 11.77
N MET A 264 -1.63 0.80 12.15
CA MET A 264 -2.23 2.10 11.85
C MET A 264 -2.55 2.81 13.18
N THR A 265 -2.91 4.06 13.14
CA THR A 265 -3.36 4.77 14.36
C THR A 265 -4.63 4.11 14.96
N MET A 266 -4.83 4.27 16.27
CA MET A 266 -6.08 3.88 16.92
C MET A 266 -7.30 4.60 16.31
N PHE A 267 -7.12 5.84 15.86
CA PHE A 267 -8.15 6.57 15.11
C PHE A 267 -8.64 5.77 13.89
N GLN A 268 -7.73 5.22 13.09
CA GLN A 268 -8.07 4.47 11.89
C GLN A 268 -8.79 3.16 12.23
N THR A 269 -8.24 2.38 13.14
CA THR A 269 -8.78 1.05 13.46
C THR A 269 -10.11 1.12 14.23
N VAL A 270 -10.25 2.03 15.18
CA VAL A 270 -11.51 2.27 15.91
C VAL A 270 -12.56 2.91 15.01
N GLY A 271 -12.15 3.86 14.17
CA GLY A 271 -13.04 4.54 13.24
C GLY A 271 -13.77 3.61 12.26
N LEU A 272 -13.13 2.49 11.88
CA LEU A 272 -13.73 1.45 11.03
C LEU A 272 -14.94 0.75 11.67
N GLY A 273 -14.94 0.57 12.99
CA GLY A 273 -16.03 -0.04 13.74
C GLY A 273 -16.25 -1.55 13.53
N ASN A 274 -15.67 -2.12 12.47
CA ASN A 274 -15.80 -3.54 12.08
C ASN A 274 -14.44 -4.22 11.85
N TYR A 275 -13.40 -3.74 12.52
CA TYR A 275 -12.03 -4.23 12.29
C TYR A 275 -11.87 -5.72 12.65
N ASP A 276 -12.58 -6.21 13.69
CA ASP A 276 -12.55 -7.63 14.06
C ASP A 276 -13.12 -8.55 12.97
N ASP A 277 -14.08 -8.08 12.18
CA ASP A 277 -14.61 -8.83 11.04
C ASP A 277 -13.56 -9.01 9.94
N TYR A 278 -12.73 -7.98 9.70
CA TYR A 278 -11.60 -8.05 8.79
C TYR A 278 -10.53 -9.04 9.29
N VAL A 279 -10.19 -9.00 10.57
CA VAL A 279 -9.28 -9.95 11.21
C VAL A 279 -9.80 -11.38 11.06
N ALA A 280 -11.10 -11.59 11.33
CA ALA A 280 -11.75 -12.89 11.20
C ALA A 280 -11.72 -13.42 9.75
N LEU A 281 -11.96 -12.56 8.76
CA LEU A 281 -11.87 -12.90 7.34
C LEU A 281 -10.47 -13.44 6.98
N LEU A 282 -9.40 -12.74 7.36
CA LEU A 282 -8.04 -13.16 7.04
C LEU A 282 -7.62 -14.43 7.80
N ARG A 283 -8.02 -14.58 9.07
CA ARG A 283 -7.81 -15.81 9.83
C ARG A 283 -8.50 -17.02 9.17
N GLU A 284 -9.73 -16.84 8.66
CA GLU A 284 -10.43 -17.93 7.95
C GLU A 284 -9.77 -18.26 6.60
N MET A 285 -9.22 -17.25 5.89
CA MET A 285 -8.52 -17.48 4.62
C MET A 285 -7.27 -18.35 4.76
N VAL A 286 -6.52 -18.23 5.85
CA VAL A 286 -5.31 -19.04 6.08
C VAL A 286 -5.61 -20.37 6.76
N LYS A 287 -6.79 -20.56 7.31
CA LYS A 287 -7.18 -21.74 8.06
C LYS A 287 -7.10 -23.02 7.22
N GLY A 288 -6.39 -24.02 7.72
CA GLY A 288 -6.18 -25.30 7.02
C GLY A 288 -5.14 -25.23 5.90
N THR A 289 -4.47 -24.11 5.72
CA THR A 289 -3.32 -23.92 4.83
C THR A 289 -2.02 -23.95 5.64
N LYS A 290 -0.87 -23.74 4.97
CA LYS A 290 0.42 -23.54 5.63
C LYS A 290 0.76 -22.06 5.84
N ALA A 291 -0.08 -21.17 5.33
CA ALA A 291 0.10 -19.74 5.54
C ALA A 291 -0.37 -19.32 6.95
N GLU A 292 0.22 -18.26 7.46
CA GLU A 292 -0.17 -17.64 8.73
C GLU A 292 -0.70 -16.24 8.50
N TYR A 293 -1.47 -15.72 9.46
CA TYR A 293 -1.87 -14.31 9.49
C TYR A 293 -1.54 -13.70 10.85
N VAL A 294 -0.89 -12.55 10.81
CA VAL A 294 -0.49 -11.76 11.99
C VAL A 294 -0.96 -10.32 11.82
N ASP A 295 -1.70 -9.81 12.79
CA ASP A 295 -2.21 -8.44 12.78
C ASP A 295 -1.50 -7.58 13.84
N PHE A 296 -0.65 -6.67 13.39
CA PHE A 296 0.07 -5.78 14.29
C PHE A 296 -0.76 -4.61 14.80
N ASN A 297 -1.98 -4.41 14.30
CA ASN A 297 -2.93 -3.49 14.93
C ASN A 297 -3.43 -4.02 16.29
N LEU A 298 -3.30 -5.32 16.53
CA LEU A 298 -3.63 -5.95 17.80
C LEU A 298 -2.46 -5.95 18.80
N CYS A 299 -1.32 -5.32 18.47
CA CYS A 299 -0.20 -5.19 19.39
C CYS A 299 -0.62 -4.49 20.70
N ARG A 300 -0.03 -4.94 21.80
CA ARG A 300 -0.10 -4.22 23.07
C ARG A 300 0.71 -2.94 23.00
N GLU A 301 0.21 -1.88 23.62
CA GLU A 301 0.78 -0.54 23.55
C GLU A 301 2.21 -0.46 24.10
N GLU A 302 2.56 -1.31 25.09
CA GLU A 302 3.92 -1.40 25.63
C GLU A 302 4.97 -1.86 24.61
N TYR A 303 4.56 -2.48 23.49
CA TYR A 303 5.45 -2.88 22.40
C TYR A 303 5.39 -1.94 21.20
N PHE A 304 4.21 -1.44 20.90
CA PHE A 304 4.01 -0.46 19.82
C PHE A 304 2.81 0.43 20.13
N ASP A 305 3.11 1.64 20.54
CA ASP A 305 2.10 2.67 20.74
C ASP A 305 1.62 3.20 19.37
N GLN A 306 0.32 3.06 19.10
CA GLN A 306 -0.31 3.57 17.87
C GLN A 306 -0.67 5.06 18.00
N ALA A 307 0.08 5.78 18.83
CA ALA A 307 -0.05 7.22 19.00
C ALA A 307 0.35 8.00 17.74
N PRO A 308 -0.24 9.17 17.50
CA PRO A 308 -0.05 9.95 16.27
C PRO A 308 1.40 10.36 15.96
N ASP A 309 2.28 10.46 16.93
CA ASP A 309 3.69 10.87 16.76
C ASP A 309 4.54 9.85 15.97
N LEU A 310 4.11 8.58 15.89
CA LEU A 310 4.75 7.55 15.08
C LEU A 310 4.21 7.48 13.64
N PHE A 311 3.30 8.38 13.26
CA PHE A 311 2.63 8.36 11.97
C PHE A 311 2.77 9.68 11.20
N SER A 312 2.76 9.60 9.88
CA SER A 312 2.71 10.74 8.96
C SER A 312 1.29 11.16 8.62
N ASP A 313 0.36 10.22 8.67
CA ASP A 313 -1.09 10.37 8.54
C ASP A 313 -1.79 9.22 9.29
N ALA A 314 -3.12 9.13 9.21
CA ALA A 314 -3.91 8.14 9.96
C ALA A 314 -3.49 6.68 9.74
N GLY A 315 -2.98 6.35 8.56
CA GLY A 315 -2.65 4.98 8.17
C GLY A 315 -1.16 4.71 7.98
N HIS A 316 -0.35 5.73 7.71
CA HIS A 316 1.05 5.53 7.33
C HIS A 316 2.00 5.95 8.45
N MET A 317 2.91 5.06 8.82
CA MET A 317 4.00 5.37 9.74
C MET A 317 4.93 6.45 9.16
N ASN A 318 5.48 7.28 10.05
CA ASN A 318 6.64 8.10 9.73
C ASN A 318 7.94 7.29 9.89
N GLU A 319 9.10 7.93 9.68
CA GLU A 319 10.40 7.25 9.76
C GLU A 319 10.66 6.62 11.15
N ALA A 320 10.28 7.28 12.23
CA ALA A 320 10.44 6.78 13.60
C ALA A 320 9.51 5.59 13.89
N GLY A 321 8.26 5.66 13.41
CA GLY A 321 7.31 4.56 13.50
C GLY A 321 7.78 3.33 12.73
N ALA A 322 8.28 3.54 11.50
CA ALA A 322 8.80 2.46 10.66
C ALA A 322 10.05 1.79 11.28
N GLU A 323 10.97 2.55 11.86
CA GLU A 323 12.12 2.00 12.57
C GLU A 323 11.69 1.16 13.77
N THR A 324 10.81 1.72 14.62
CA THR A 324 10.26 1.02 15.80
C THR A 324 9.54 -0.26 15.40
N PHE A 325 8.70 -0.19 14.38
CA PHE A 325 7.96 -1.35 13.88
C PHE A 325 8.87 -2.40 13.24
N SER A 326 9.88 -2.00 12.47
CA SER A 326 10.84 -2.94 11.88
C SER A 326 11.61 -3.73 12.95
N HIS A 327 11.98 -3.10 14.07
CA HIS A 327 12.56 -3.77 15.22
C HIS A 327 11.58 -4.76 15.88
N LEU A 328 10.34 -4.34 16.12
CA LEU A 328 9.30 -5.18 16.70
C LEU A 328 9.00 -6.39 15.81
N PHE A 329 8.82 -6.16 14.51
CA PHE A 329 8.57 -7.19 13.50
C PHE A 329 9.69 -8.22 13.49
N GLY A 330 10.94 -7.75 13.45
CA GLY A 330 12.12 -8.61 13.48
C GLY A 330 12.22 -9.42 14.77
N ALA A 331 11.98 -8.79 15.94
CA ALA A 331 12.03 -9.45 17.24
C ALA A 331 10.93 -10.53 17.38
N TYR A 332 9.73 -10.27 16.87
CA TYR A 332 8.63 -11.24 16.88
C TYR A 332 8.96 -12.45 16.00
N PHE A 333 9.29 -12.25 14.74
CA PHE A 333 9.54 -13.36 13.81
C PHE A 333 10.87 -14.08 14.03
N SER A 334 11.81 -13.49 14.78
CA SER A 334 13.00 -14.21 15.27
C SER A 334 12.76 -14.98 16.58
N GLY A 335 11.52 -14.95 17.12
CA GLY A 335 11.14 -15.70 18.33
C GLY A 335 11.60 -15.06 19.65
N GLN A 336 12.00 -13.78 19.64
CA GLN A 336 12.40 -13.04 20.86
C GLN A 336 11.17 -12.61 21.69
N ILE A 337 10.00 -12.48 21.04
CA ILE A 337 8.74 -12.09 21.66
C ILE A 337 7.69 -13.14 21.27
N SER A 338 6.92 -13.66 22.24
CA SER A 338 5.84 -14.60 21.94
C SER A 338 4.55 -13.88 21.51
N ALA A 339 3.68 -14.59 20.78
CA ALA A 339 2.39 -14.03 20.36
C ALA A 339 1.50 -13.65 21.55
N GLU A 340 1.48 -14.47 22.60
CA GLU A 340 0.67 -14.23 23.82
C GLU A 340 1.13 -12.97 24.55
N ALA A 341 2.44 -12.66 24.51
CA ALA A 341 2.96 -11.44 25.13
C ALA A 341 2.65 -10.21 24.27
N LEU A 342 2.66 -10.37 22.94
CA LEU A 342 2.63 -9.25 22.00
C LEU A 342 1.20 -8.80 21.64
N PHE A 343 0.26 -9.73 21.47
CA PHE A 343 -1.04 -9.43 20.89
C PHE A 343 -2.21 -9.57 21.84
N TYR A 344 -3.23 -8.76 21.63
CA TYR A 344 -4.59 -9.03 22.07
C TYR A 344 -5.27 -10.02 21.10
N ASP A 345 -6.29 -10.72 21.57
CA ASP A 345 -7.04 -11.68 20.74
C ASP A 345 -7.93 -10.97 19.69
N SER A 346 -8.40 -9.76 20.01
CA SER A 346 -9.30 -8.96 19.19
C SER A 346 -9.03 -7.45 19.35
N MET A 347 -9.55 -6.64 18.44
CA MET A 347 -9.57 -5.17 18.58
C MET A 347 -10.48 -4.76 19.75
N ALA A 348 -11.57 -5.49 19.97
CA ALA A 348 -12.45 -5.25 21.13
C ALA A 348 -11.70 -5.41 22.45
N ASP A 349 -10.84 -6.45 22.59
CA ASP A 349 -10.02 -6.64 23.79
C ASP A 349 -8.98 -5.53 23.96
N LYS A 350 -8.37 -5.09 22.85
CA LYS A 350 -7.43 -3.97 22.85
C LYS A 350 -8.10 -2.68 23.30
N ILE A 351 -9.27 -2.35 22.74
CA ILE A 351 -10.06 -1.17 23.12
C ILE A 351 -10.45 -1.24 24.59
N ALA A 352 -10.87 -2.41 25.08
CA ALA A 352 -11.24 -2.59 26.49
C ALA A 352 -10.03 -2.39 27.43
N ALA A 353 -8.83 -2.78 27.01
CA ALA A 353 -7.60 -2.59 27.78
C ALA A 353 -7.11 -1.13 27.75
N HIS A 354 -7.24 -0.44 26.61
CA HIS A 354 -6.92 0.99 26.46
C HIS A 354 -7.84 1.85 27.35
N GLY A 355 -9.13 1.54 27.40
CA GLY A 355 -10.15 2.30 28.09
C GLY A 355 -10.83 3.36 27.22
N PRO A 356 -11.73 4.16 27.83
CA PRO A 356 -12.47 5.21 27.12
C PRO A 356 -11.56 6.37 26.71
N ASP A 357 -11.55 6.71 25.39
CA ASP A 357 -10.77 7.85 24.86
C ASP A 357 -11.42 8.40 23.58
N ILE A 358 -10.96 9.59 23.14
CA ILE A 358 -11.33 10.25 21.89
C ILE A 358 -10.11 10.31 20.99
N PHE A 359 -10.12 9.57 19.88
CA PHE A 359 -8.97 9.44 18.99
C PHE A 359 -8.91 10.50 17.90
N GLY A 360 -10.01 11.22 17.63
CA GLY A 360 -10.06 12.27 16.61
C GLY A 360 -11.43 12.47 15.99
N LEU A 361 -11.44 13.18 14.86
CA LEU A 361 -12.64 13.47 14.08
C LEU A 361 -12.50 12.98 12.65
N SER A 362 -13.46 12.22 12.15
CA SER A 362 -13.60 11.90 10.75
C SER A 362 -14.44 12.97 10.04
N TYR A 363 -13.91 13.50 8.94
CA TYR A 363 -14.57 14.50 8.11
C TYR A 363 -15.36 13.84 6.98
N LEU A 364 -16.63 14.26 6.83
CA LEU A 364 -17.50 13.90 5.71
C LEU A 364 -17.96 15.18 5.01
N ASP A 365 -17.74 15.27 3.69
CA ASP A 365 -18.25 16.40 2.91
C ASP A 365 -19.77 16.25 2.75
N SER A 366 -20.55 17.19 3.27
CA SER A 366 -22.01 17.20 3.15
C SER A 366 -22.50 17.84 1.85
N GLY A 367 -21.61 18.48 1.07
CA GLY A 367 -21.95 19.07 -0.25
C GLY A 367 -22.79 20.34 -0.24
N ASP A 368 -23.12 20.88 0.92
CA ASP A 368 -23.99 22.06 1.12
C ASP A 368 -23.29 23.25 1.80
N GLY A 369 -21.96 23.26 1.81
CA GLY A 369 -21.14 24.26 2.48
C GLY A 369 -20.97 24.00 3.99
N MET A 370 -21.37 22.81 4.44
CA MET A 370 -21.12 22.29 5.79
C MET A 370 -20.12 21.17 5.78
N ARG A 371 -19.35 21.02 6.85
CA ARG A 371 -18.56 19.86 7.18
C ARG A 371 -19.33 19.02 8.20
N LYS A 372 -19.63 17.78 7.88
CA LYS A 372 -20.14 16.80 8.85
C LYS A 372 -18.96 16.08 9.48
N LEU A 373 -18.88 16.12 10.78
CA LEU A 373 -17.80 15.52 11.57
C LEU A 373 -18.35 14.36 12.40
N LYS A 374 -17.59 13.26 12.45
CA LYS A 374 -17.88 12.09 13.29
C LYS A 374 -16.79 11.99 14.37
N ILE A 375 -17.18 11.94 15.62
CA ILE A 375 -16.28 11.66 16.74
C ILE A 375 -15.87 10.18 16.66
N VAL A 376 -14.56 9.92 16.62
CA VAL A 376 -14.01 8.57 16.71
C VAL A 376 -13.53 8.36 18.13
N SER A 377 -14.17 7.43 18.85
CA SER A 377 -13.89 7.19 20.26
C SER A 377 -14.10 5.74 20.66
N SER A 378 -13.50 5.34 21.79
CA SER A 378 -13.68 4.05 22.44
C SER A 378 -14.69 4.07 23.61
N PHE A 379 -15.38 5.17 23.83
CA PHE A 379 -16.40 5.25 24.85
C PHE A 379 -17.55 4.27 24.58
N PRO A 380 -18.17 3.72 25.63
CA PRO A 380 -19.31 2.82 25.48
C PRO A 380 -20.50 3.48 24.75
N GLU A 381 -21.31 2.65 24.08
CA GLU A 381 -22.54 3.12 23.45
C GLU A 381 -23.45 3.83 24.46
N GLY A 382 -24.00 4.98 24.07
CA GLY A 382 -24.84 5.80 24.94
C GLY A 382 -24.09 6.85 25.75
N THR A 383 -22.77 6.91 25.69
CA THR A 383 -22.00 8.02 26.27
C THR A 383 -22.44 9.35 25.67
N LEU A 384 -22.58 10.36 26.52
CA LEU A 384 -22.99 11.70 26.08
C LEU A 384 -21.78 12.56 25.75
N TYR A 385 -21.84 13.24 24.60
CA TYR A 385 -20.79 14.14 24.11
C TYR A 385 -21.31 15.57 24.08
N SER A 386 -20.50 16.50 24.56
CA SER A 386 -20.66 17.93 24.33
C SER A 386 -19.52 18.44 23.47
N VAL A 387 -19.82 19.33 22.52
CA VAL A 387 -18.83 19.91 21.60
C VAL A 387 -18.95 21.43 21.62
N GLU A 388 -17.85 22.07 21.93
CA GLU A 388 -17.71 23.53 21.89
C GLU A 388 -16.70 23.91 20.80
N ILE A 389 -16.83 25.08 20.21
CA ILE A 389 -15.81 25.68 19.36
C ILE A 389 -15.36 27.01 19.92
N THR A 390 -14.06 27.23 19.94
CA THR A 390 -13.46 28.52 20.28
C THR A 390 -12.86 29.13 19.01
N ASP A 391 -13.44 30.22 18.57
CA ASP A 391 -13.00 30.97 17.42
C ASP A 391 -11.64 31.64 17.65
N PRO A 392 -10.91 32.06 16.60
CA PRO A 392 -9.58 32.69 16.74
C PRO A 392 -9.58 33.99 17.57
N ASP A 393 -10.74 34.64 17.73
CA ASP A 393 -10.90 35.82 18.59
C ASP A 393 -11.13 35.49 20.08
N GLY A 394 -11.22 34.20 20.42
CA GLY A 394 -11.43 33.68 21.77
C GLY A 394 -12.92 33.53 22.15
N THR A 395 -13.84 33.75 21.24
CA THR A 395 -15.27 33.53 21.50
C THR A 395 -15.58 32.04 21.46
N THR A 396 -16.15 31.51 22.55
CA THR A 396 -16.55 30.08 22.63
C THR A 396 -18.07 29.96 22.46
N ARG A 397 -18.51 29.02 21.65
CA ARG A 397 -19.92 28.67 21.43
C ARG A 397 -20.13 27.17 21.48
N LEU A 398 -21.27 26.76 21.98
CA LEU A 398 -21.67 25.35 22.06
C LEU A 398 -22.23 24.91 20.70
N LEU A 399 -21.72 23.82 20.16
CA LEU A 399 -22.19 23.21 18.91
C LEU A 399 -23.13 22.03 19.19
N LYS A 400 -22.86 21.30 20.27
CA LYS A 400 -23.59 20.10 20.67
C LYS A 400 -23.59 19.98 22.19
N GLU A 401 -24.72 19.62 22.78
CA GLU A 401 -24.88 19.49 24.23
C GLU A 401 -25.44 18.12 24.55
N ASP A 402 -24.75 17.38 25.44
CA ASP A 402 -25.14 16.11 26.06
C ASP A 402 -25.87 15.14 25.12
N SER A 403 -25.25 14.79 24.00
CA SER A 403 -25.85 13.95 22.96
C SER A 403 -25.05 12.68 22.75
N ALA A 404 -25.73 11.54 22.67
CA ALA A 404 -25.12 10.26 22.33
C ALA A 404 -24.83 10.09 20.82
N ASP A 405 -25.30 11.04 19.98
CA ASP A 405 -24.98 11.03 18.56
C ASP A 405 -23.53 11.47 18.35
N LEU A 406 -22.75 10.67 17.63
CA LEU A 406 -21.34 10.96 17.32
C LEU A 406 -21.15 12.02 16.23
N TYR A 407 -22.21 12.41 15.52
CA TYR A 407 -22.12 13.36 14.42
C TYR A 407 -22.51 14.77 14.83
N PHE A 408 -21.82 15.75 14.25
CA PHE A 408 -22.17 17.17 14.31
C PHE A 408 -21.70 17.89 13.04
N GLU A 409 -22.18 19.12 12.82
CA GLU A 409 -21.87 19.88 11.61
C GLU A 409 -21.32 21.26 11.97
N ILE A 410 -20.34 21.69 11.15
CA ILE A 410 -19.81 23.08 11.20
C ILE A 410 -19.75 23.63 9.78
N PRO A 411 -19.82 24.97 9.59
CA PRO A 411 -19.58 25.59 8.29
C PRO A 411 -18.22 25.18 7.70
N GLN A 412 -18.13 25.06 6.37
CA GLN A 412 -16.91 24.67 5.69
C GLN A 412 -15.75 25.67 5.92
N GLU A 413 -16.08 26.95 6.02
CA GLU A 413 -15.12 28.03 6.27
C GLU A 413 -14.85 28.27 7.77
N GLU A 414 -15.40 27.44 8.65
CA GLU A 414 -15.17 27.54 10.09
C GLU A 414 -13.74 27.23 10.46
N HIS A 415 -13.12 28.06 11.27
CA HIS A 415 -11.79 27.87 11.81
C HIS A 415 -11.78 28.13 13.31
N GLY A 416 -11.13 27.29 14.06
CA GLY A 416 -11.05 27.42 15.51
C GLY A 416 -10.51 26.17 16.18
N THR A 417 -10.71 26.09 17.49
CA THR A 417 -10.40 24.89 18.26
C THR A 417 -11.70 24.27 18.76
N LEU A 418 -11.98 23.05 18.30
CA LEU A 418 -13.07 22.23 18.83
C LEU A 418 -12.63 21.60 20.14
N ARG A 419 -13.49 21.67 21.13
CA ARG A 419 -13.33 21.03 22.43
C ARG A 419 -14.43 20.00 22.59
N ILE A 420 -14.07 18.73 22.60
CA ILE A 420 -14.96 17.58 22.70
C ILE A 420 -14.88 17.05 24.14
N ILE A 421 -16.02 16.92 24.78
CA ILE A 421 -16.14 16.52 26.18
C ILE A 421 -16.98 15.26 26.25
N ALA A 422 -16.44 14.21 26.89
CA ALA A 422 -17.15 12.99 27.20
C ALA A 422 -16.71 12.53 28.61
N ASP A 423 -17.64 12.43 29.54
CA ASP A 423 -17.35 12.18 30.95
C ASP A 423 -16.27 13.15 31.52
N GLU A 424 -15.13 12.63 31.97
CA GLU A 424 -13.99 13.41 32.46
C GLU A 424 -12.95 13.72 31.36
N THR A 425 -13.12 13.12 30.18
CA THR A 425 -12.20 13.29 29.05
C THR A 425 -12.51 14.56 28.28
N VAL A 426 -11.47 15.34 28.00
CA VAL A 426 -11.56 16.56 27.19
C VAL A 426 -10.48 16.50 26.14
N THR A 427 -10.88 16.60 24.86
CA THR A 427 -9.96 16.57 23.72
C THR A 427 -10.14 17.85 22.88
N GLU A 428 -9.05 18.51 22.50
CA GLU A 428 -9.03 19.72 21.70
C GLU A 428 -8.47 19.45 20.30
N ILE A 429 -9.18 19.90 19.27
CA ILE A 429 -8.86 19.66 17.85
C ILE A 429 -8.95 20.98 17.08
N GLY A 430 -7.88 21.38 16.39
CA GLY A 430 -7.89 22.50 15.45
C GLY A 430 -8.68 22.17 14.16
N VAL A 431 -9.53 23.10 13.69
CA VAL A 431 -10.32 22.94 12.46
C VAL A 431 -10.20 24.14 11.52
#